data_6c0bace329207e69beaa0707ed6d54a0
#
_entry.id   6c0bace329207e69beaa0707ed6d54a0
#
_cell.length_a   1.000
_cell.length_b   1.000
_cell.length_c   1.000
_cell.angle_alpha   90.00
_cell.angle_beta   90.00
_cell.angle_gamma   90.00
#
_symmetry.space_group_name_H-M   'P 1'
#
loop_
_entity.id
_entity.type
_entity.pdbx_description
1 polymer ?
#
loop_
_entity_poly.entity_id
_entity_poly.type
_entity_poly.pdbx_seq_one_letter_code
_entity_poly.pdbx_strand_id
1 'polypeptide(L)'
;MPLDCEVNIEKNAPVRLLNAVMERMDYSKLYAAYSRLGRIEYSPKILLKIMVYGYMRKQISSRALEACCRENLHFIYLLEGQRAPDHNTINRFRKNILTQEAGQDILRQLVIMLHERGLLSLEAAFIDGTKIEANANKYSFVWKKATAKKTDKLLKRIHEELPAKLKEVGIRFYIPEKIAVRQLKKLRKRIYARIDADGIVLVSGKGKRKMPIQRLSEWIDQCLAKLKQYTKDIHICGNRNSFSKTDHDATFMHMKEDYMRNGQLKPGYNVNVATCSDFIIGSYISSDRNDVHTLIPFMEQLRKNYAGRNIGSVVVDSGYESEENYCWFEAHPETELYVKPSNHEAVKHRKYRTDISRRENMAYDAQTDTYTCANGKLLQRTQEKKTHTASGLEIATSVYECNECDGCPLKEKCIRACGSKKPLEERYKVIYVSKRFARQRQAMEAKISSPKGCLLRVNRSIQAEGNFAYVKQDLDFRRFLLRGNMKVAAEWLLFSLALNILHLHHKIQNRRLGSGLKIPSSFPAGL
;
A
#
# COMPACT_ATOMS: atom_id res chain seq x y z
N MET A 1 -29.47 43.97 -0.77
CA MET A 1 -30.22 42.82 -0.24
C MET A 1 -29.26 41.65 -0.12
N PRO A 2 -29.19 40.94 1.01
CA PRO A 2 -28.47 39.68 1.04
C PRO A 2 -29.17 38.72 0.03
N LEU A 3 -28.41 38.20 -0.93
CA LEU A 3 -28.90 37.17 -1.83
C LEU A 3 -29.22 35.93 -0.97
N ASP A 4 -30.51 35.60 -0.87
CA ASP A 4 -30.91 34.35 -0.25
C ASP A 4 -30.55 33.22 -1.23
N CYS A 5 -29.36 32.65 -1.00
CA CYS A 5 -28.83 31.59 -1.85
C CYS A 5 -29.73 30.33 -1.84
N GLU A 6 -30.51 30.13 -0.78
CA GLU A 6 -31.36 28.95 -0.63
C GLU A 6 -32.51 28.92 -1.65
N VAL A 7 -33.08 30.06 -1.99
CA VAL A 7 -34.21 30.13 -2.95
C VAL A 7 -33.80 29.64 -4.35
N ASN A 8 -32.55 29.84 -4.73
CA ASN A 8 -32.05 29.54 -6.07
C ASN A 8 -31.40 28.14 -6.19
N ILE A 9 -31.35 27.37 -5.11
CA ILE A 9 -30.81 26.01 -5.11
C ILE A 9 -31.98 25.01 -5.15
N GLU A 10 -31.96 24.11 -6.13
CA GLU A 10 -32.99 23.08 -6.26
C GLU A 10 -33.11 22.25 -4.97
N LYS A 11 -34.35 21.86 -4.64
CA LYS A 11 -34.63 21.07 -3.42
C LYS A 11 -33.90 19.74 -3.36
N ASN A 12 -33.66 19.11 -4.52
CA ASN A 12 -32.96 17.84 -4.68
C ASN A 12 -31.47 17.99 -4.98
N ALA A 13 -30.91 19.19 -4.92
CA ALA A 13 -29.48 19.41 -5.21
C ALA A 13 -28.58 18.65 -4.23
N PRO A 14 -27.49 17.99 -4.70
CA PRO A 14 -26.57 17.22 -3.85
C PRO A 14 -25.95 18.02 -2.70
N VAL A 15 -25.80 19.33 -2.89
CA VAL A 15 -25.24 20.24 -1.86
C VAL A 15 -26.13 20.32 -0.61
N ARG A 16 -27.45 20.26 -0.77
CA ARG A 16 -28.38 20.25 0.37
C ARG A 16 -28.26 18.97 1.19
N LEU A 17 -28.15 17.83 0.51
CA LEU A 17 -27.92 16.54 1.18
C LEU A 17 -26.57 16.54 1.90
N LEU A 18 -25.51 16.99 1.24
CA LEU A 18 -24.19 17.13 1.86
C LEU A 18 -24.29 17.99 3.12
N ASN A 19 -24.89 19.18 3.03
CA ASN A 19 -25.03 20.07 4.18
C ASN A 19 -25.80 19.39 5.33
N ALA A 20 -26.95 18.79 5.04
CA ALA A 20 -27.79 18.12 6.03
C ALA A 20 -27.08 16.93 6.72
N VAL A 21 -26.27 16.18 5.98
CA VAL A 21 -25.46 15.08 6.51
C VAL A 21 -24.33 15.61 7.38
N MET A 22 -23.58 16.58 6.87
CA MET A 22 -22.41 17.12 7.55
C MET A 22 -22.77 17.93 8.82
N GLU A 23 -23.95 18.55 8.89
CA GLU A 23 -24.42 19.21 10.12
C GLU A 23 -24.63 18.27 11.31
N ARG A 24 -24.77 16.98 11.08
CA ARG A 24 -24.99 15.97 12.12
C ARG A 24 -23.71 15.33 12.65
N MET A 25 -22.55 15.72 12.12
CA MET A 25 -21.26 15.15 12.49
C MET A 25 -20.65 15.90 13.68
N ASP A 26 -19.93 15.17 14.53
CA ASP A 26 -19.06 15.74 15.55
C ASP A 26 -17.69 16.11 14.96
N TYR A 27 -17.28 17.34 15.12
CA TYR A 27 -16.03 17.91 14.62
C TYR A 27 -14.99 18.15 15.72
N SER A 28 -15.19 17.63 16.92
CA SER A 28 -14.32 17.89 18.10
C SER A 28 -12.85 17.61 17.79
N LYS A 29 -12.55 16.52 17.07
CA LYS A 29 -11.18 16.18 16.67
C LYS A 29 -10.56 17.15 15.66
N LEU A 30 -11.36 17.72 14.77
CA LEU A 30 -10.89 18.78 13.87
C LEU A 30 -10.66 20.09 14.60
N TYR A 31 -11.56 20.47 15.51
CA TYR A 31 -11.39 21.67 16.33
C TYR A 31 -10.19 21.56 17.27
N ALA A 32 -9.88 20.38 17.79
CA ALA A 32 -8.71 20.15 18.64
C ALA A 32 -7.37 20.42 17.93
N ALA A 33 -7.33 20.32 16.59
CA ALA A 33 -6.16 20.62 15.78
C ALA A 33 -5.92 22.13 15.55
N TYR A 34 -6.89 22.99 15.93
CA TYR A 34 -6.75 24.44 15.81
C TYR A 34 -6.04 25.05 17.01
N SER A 35 -5.20 26.05 16.75
CA SER A 35 -4.60 26.86 17.81
C SER A 35 -5.67 27.74 18.47
N ARG A 36 -5.61 27.86 19.78
CA ARG A 36 -6.47 28.80 20.54
C ARG A 36 -5.95 30.24 20.49
N LEU A 37 -4.79 30.48 19.92
CA LEU A 37 -4.12 31.77 19.81
C LEU A 37 -4.03 32.19 18.34
N GLY A 38 -4.42 33.40 18.00
CA GLY A 38 -4.26 33.94 16.66
C GLY A 38 -5.54 34.63 16.11
N ARG A 39 -5.55 34.88 14.78
CA ARG A 39 -6.72 35.46 14.08
C ARG A 39 -7.90 34.49 14.11
N ILE A 40 -9.13 35.03 14.03
CA ILE A 40 -10.33 34.23 13.82
C ILE A 40 -10.15 33.42 12.55
N GLU A 41 -10.10 32.12 12.72
CA GLU A 41 -9.91 31.14 11.62
C GLU A 41 -11.28 30.73 11.06
N TYR A 42 -11.27 30.26 9.79
CA TYR A 42 -12.47 29.66 9.21
C TYR A 42 -12.88 28.43 10.00
N SER A 43 -14.19 28.23 10.15
CA SER A 43 -14.69 27.00 10.77
C SER A 43 -14.19 25.75 10.06
N PRO A 44 -13.54 24.78 10.76
CA PRO A 44 -13.09 23.54 10.17
C PRO A 44 -14.24 22.73 9.54
N LYS A 45 -15.46 22.83 10.09
CA LYS A 45 -16.66 22.24 9.52
C LYS A 45 -16.95 22.80 8.11
N ILE A 46 -16.92 24.11 7.95
CA ILE A 46 -17.18 24.77 6.66
C ILE A 46 -16.09 24.41 5.64
N LEU A 47 -14.82 24.48 6.03
CA LEU A 47 -13.72 24.11 5.14
C LEU A 47 -13.83 22.64 4.68
N LEU A 48 -14.21 21.73 5.58
CA LEU A 48 -14.43 20.33 5.24
C LEU A 48 -15.61 20.16 4.26
N LYS A 49 -16.75 20.83 4.50
CA LYS A 49 -17.91 20.82 3.58
C LYS A 49 -17.52 21.28 2.18
N ILE A 50 -16.83 22.42 2.08
CA ILE A 50 -16.34 22.98 0.81
C ILE A 50 -15.45 21.95 0.09
N MET A 51 -14.50 21.34 0.80
CA MET A 51 -13.60 20.37 0.21
C MET A 51 -14.33 19.10 -0.25
N VAL A 52 -15.20 18.51 0.59
CA VAL A 52 -15.97 17.32 0.22
C VAL A 52 -16.86 17.62 -0.99
N TYR A 53 -17.55 18.76 -1.01
CA TYR A 53 -18.35 19.17 -2.17
C TYR A 53 -17.49 19.39 -3.41
N GLY A 54 -16.31 19.98 -3.25
CA GLY A 54 -15.34 20.12 -4.33
C GLY A 54 -14.95 18.77 -4.97
N TYR A 55 -14.69 17.78 -4.14
CA TYR A 55 -14.41 16.41 -4.63
C TYR A 55 -15.63 15.79 -5.35
N MET A 56 -16.86 16.04 -4.88
CA MET A 56 -18.10 15.65 -5.59
C MET A 56 -18.22 16.32 -6.98
N ARG A 57 -17.67 17.54 -7.14
CA ARG A 57 -17.79 18.37 -8.35
C ARG A 57 -16.53 18.42 -9.21
N LYS A 58 -15.53 17.53 -8.98
CA LYS A 58 -14.20 17.50 -9.66
C LYS A 58 -13.35 18.77 -9.43
N GLN A 59 -13.67 19.58 -8.44
CA GLN A 59 -12.95 20.80 -8.09
C GLN A 59 -12.01 20.49 -6.91
N ILE A 60 -10.84 19.91 -7.20
CA ILE A 60 -9.92 19.42 -6.17
C ILE A 60 -8.78 20.38 -5.84
N SER A 61 -8.40 21.27 -6.77
CA SER A 61 -7.30 22.20 -6.52
C SER A 61 -7.75 23.34 -5.58
N SER A 62 -6.85 23.80 -4.71
CA SER A 62 -7.17 24.88 -3.77
C SER A 62 -7.59 26.18 -4.46
N ARG A 63 -6.98 26.49 -5.64
CA ARG A 63 -7.35 27.68 -6.43
C ARG A 63 -8.71 27.54 -7.09
N ALA A 64 -9.05 26.35 -7.59
CA ALA A 64 -10.39 26.10 -8.13
C ALA A 64 -11.46 26.20 -7.03
N LEU A 65 -11.17 25.66 -5.84
CA LEU A 65 -12.09 25.80 -4.70
C LEU A 65 -12.28 27.25 -4.26
N GLU A 66 -11.21 28.06 -4.22
CA GLU A 66 -11.30 29.50 -3.95
C GLU A 66 -12.20 30.21 -4.97
N ALA A 67 -12.00 29.95 -6.28
CA ALA A 67 -12.85 30.52 -7.33
C ALA A 67 -14.31 30.08 -7.17
N CYS A 68 -14.54 28.77 -6.94
CA CYS A 68 -15.89 28.26 -6.71
C CYS A 68 -16.57 28.91 -5.49
N CYS A 69 -15.85 29.17 -4.41
CA CYS A 69 -16.39 29.84 -3.23
C CYS A 69 -16.81 31.30 -3.49
N ARG A 70 -16.26 31.93 -4.53
CA ARG A 70 -16.60 33.30 -4.94
C ARG A 70 -17.74 33.38 -5.95
N GLU A 71 -17.84 32.37 -6.83
CA GLU A 71 -18.62 32.45 -8.07
C GLU A 71 -19.77 31.45 -8.13
N ASN A 72 -19.68 30.33 -7.40
CA ASN A 72 -20.65 29.25 -7.51
C ASN A 72 -21.62 29.24 -6.33
N LEU A 73 -22.92 29.33 -6.62
CA LEU A 73 -24.00 29.45 -5.65
C LEU A 73 -23.99 28.30 -4.61
N HIS A 74 -23.69 27.07 -5.01
CA HIS A 74 -23.64 25.93 -4.10
C HIS A 74 -22.49 26.05 -3.08
N PHE A 75 -21.33 26.57 -3.50
CA PHE A 75 -20.22 26.82 -2.58
C PHE A 75 -20.48 28.02 -1.69
N ILE A 76 -21.10 29.07 -2.22
CA ILE A 76 -21.52 30.25 -1.42
C ILE A 76 -22.53 29.83 -0.33
N TYR A 77 -23.48 28.96 -0.65
CA TYR A 77 -24.41 28.37 0.33
C TYR A 77 -23.66 27.63 1.45
N LEU A 78 -22.62 26.86 1.14
CA LEU A 78 -21.82 26.14 2.15
C LEU A 78 -20.97 27.05 3.03
N LEU A 79 -20.73 28.30 2.63
CA LEU A 79 -19.99 29.29 3.43
C LEU A 79 -20.77 29.80 4.64
N GLU A 80 -22.08 29.61 4.69
CA GLU A 80 -22.92 30.03 5.83
C GLU A 80 -22.70 31.50 6.19
N GLY A 81 -22.58 32.38 5.20
CA GLY A 81 -22.35 33.82 5.39
C GLY A 81 -20.89 34.21 5.63
N GLN A 82 -19.95 33.27 5.71
CA GLN A 82 -18.53 33.59 5.81
C GLN A 82 -17.96 34.06 4.46
N ARG A 83 -16.87 34.82 4.52
CA ARG A 83 -16.12 35.19 3.30
C ARG A 83 -15.50 33.94 2.65
N ALA A 84 -15.33 33.99 1.33
CA ALA A 84 -14.63 32.95 0.59
C ALA A 84 -13.18 32.76 1.11
N PRO A 85 -12.76 31.55 1.50
CA PRO A 85 -11.40 31.30 1.93
C PRO A 85 -10.44 31.39 0.75
N ASP A 86 -9.25 31.89 0.96
CA ASP A 86 -8.19 31.88 -0.04
C ASP A 86 -7.60 30.46 -0.23
N HIS A 87 -6.94 30.25 -1.35
CA HIS A 87 -6.34 28.96 -1.66
C HIS A 87 -5.25 28.52 -0.66
N ASN A 88 -4.57 29.45 0.02
CA ASN A 88 -3.58 29.12 1.05
C ASN A 88 -4.26 28.59 2.31
N THR A 89 -5.39 29.18 2.71
CA THR A 89 -6.22 28.71 3.84
C THR A 89 -6.73 27.30 3.57
N ILE A 90 -7.32 27.05 2.40
CA ILE A 90 -7.77 25.71 1.97
C ILE A 90 -6.61 24.70 1.98
N ASN A 91 -5.46 25.09 1.43
CA ASN A 91 -4.28 24.22 1.36
C ASN A 91 -3.68 23.94 2.75
N ARG A 92 -3.66 24.94 3.63
CA ARG A 92 -3.20 24.80 5.02
C ARG A 92 -4.11 23.86 5.80
N PHE A 93 -5.42 24.02 5.68
CA PHE A 93 -6.40 23.11 6.27
C PHE A 93 -6.17 21.67 5.81
N ARG A 94 -6.10 21.42 4.48
CA ARG A 94 -5.85 20.11 3.90
C ARG A 94 -4.56 19.46 4.37
N LYS A 95 -3.48 20.23 4.52
CA LYS A 95 -2.15 19.72 4.86
C LYS A 95 -1.91 19.50 6.35
N ASN A 96 -2.49 20.36 7.19
CA ASN A 96 -2.08 20.47 8.58
C ASN A 96 -3.21 20.19 9.58
N ILE A 97 -4.46 20.45 9.20
CA ILE A 97 -5.62 20.32 10.10
C ILE A 97 -6.38 19.01 9.84
N LEU A 98 -6.62 18.69 8.59
CA LEU A 98 -7.27 17.44 8.23
C LEU A 98 -6.29 16.26 8.43
N THR A 99 -6.29 15.71 9.63
CA THR A 99 -5.48 14.52 9.94
C THR A 99 -6.19 13.25 9.44
N GLN A 100 -5.43 12.17 9.27
CA GLN A 100 -6.00 10.86 8.95
C GLN A 100 -7.01 10.43 10.02
N GLU A 101 -6.70 10.64 11.31
CA GLU A 101 -7.56 10.26 12.41
C GLU A 101 -8.89 11.03 12.41
N ALA A 102 -8.85 12.36 12.22
CA ALA A 102 -10.06 13.17 12.15
C ALA A 102 -10.93 12.81 10.94
N GLY A 103 -10.31 12.59 9.78
CA GLY A 103 -11.03 12.15 8.58
C GLY A 103 -11.67 10.77 8.74
N GLN A 104 -10.95 9.81 9.35
CA GLN A 104 -11.49 8.48 9.65
C GLN A 104 -12.67 8.55 10.63
N ASP A 105 -12.60 9.44 11.61
CA ASP A 105 -13.69 9.63 12.57
C ASP A 105 -14.97 10.16 11.89
N ILE A 106 -14.86 11.15 11.01
CA ILE A 106 -15.99 11.66 10.25
C ILE A 106 -16.57 10.57 9.32
N LEU A 107 -15.72 9.80 8.62
CA LEU A 107 -16.18 8.71 7.79
C LEU A 107 -16.91 7.63 8.63
N ARG A 108 -16.35 7.28 9.80
CA ARG A 108 -16.97 6.33 10.73
C ARG A 108 -18.35 6.80 11.18
N GLN A 109 -18.50 8.08 11.54
CA GLN A 109 -19.80 8.66 11.94
C GLN A 109 -20.81 8.57 10.80
N LEU A 110 -20.42 8.89 9.56
CA LEU A 110 -21.29 8.73 8.37
C LEU A 110 -21.73 7.28 8.18
N VAL A 111 -20.80 6.33 8.26
CA VAL A 111 -21.10 4.89 8.09
C VAL A 111 -22.05 4.39 9.18
N ILE A 112 -21.82 4.78 10.45
CA ILE A 112 -22.70 4.42 11.56
C ILE A 112 -24.10 5.00 11.35
N MET A 113 -24.21 6.25 10.97
CA MET A 113 -25.48 6.90 10.67
C MET A 113 -26.25 6.19 9.54
N LEU A 114 -25.55 5.74 8.49
CA LEU A 114 -26.16 4.99 7.39
C LEU A 114 -26.60 3.59 7.85
N HIS A 115 -25.81 2.94 8.69
CA HIS A 115 -26.11 1.62 9.22
C HIS A 115 -27.36 1.68 10.13
N GLU A 116 -27.43 2.63 11.06
CA GLU A 116 -28.55 2.81 11.98
C GLU A 116 -29.88 3.15 11.27
N ARG A 117 -29.80 3.68 10.04
CA ARG A 117 -30.97 3.94 9.18
C ARG A 117 -31.31 2.79 8.25
N GLY A 118 -30.63 1.64 8.34
CA GLY A 118 -30.85 0.49 7.48
C GLY A 118 -30.43 0.69 6.02
N LEU A 119 -29.63 1.73 5.73
CA LEU A 119 -29.14 2.05 4.38
C LEU A 119 -27.83 1.33 4.03
N LEU A 120 -27.14 0.82 5.04
CA LEU A 120 -25.88 0.08 4.95
C LEU A 120 -25.94 -1.15 5.87
N SER A 121 -25.60 -2.33 5.31
CA SER A 121 -25.39 -3.55 6.09
C SER A 121 -23.90 -3.84 6.21
N LEU A 122 -23.46 -4.26 7.40
CA LEU A 122 -22.09 -4.73 7.65
C LEU A 122 -21.95 -6.26 7.46
N GLU A 123 -22.94 -6.93 6.88
CA GLU A 123 -22.90 -8.39 6.66
C GLU A 123 -21.78 -8.82 5.71
N ALA A 124 -21.48 -8.02 4.68
CA ALA A 124 -20.41 -8.33 3.75
C ALA A 124 -19.64 -7.08 3.33
N ALA A 125 -18.34 -7.08 3.58
CA ALA A 125 -17.40 -6.07 3.10
C ALA A 125 -16.61 -6.59 1.89
N PHE A 126 -16.60 -5.82 0.83
CA PHE A 126 -15.85 -6.09 -0.39
C PHE A 126 -14.59 -5.23 -0.40
N ILE A 127 -13.42 -5.88 -0.30
CA ILE A 127 -12.13 -5.20 -0.29
C ILE A 127 -11.45 -5.38 -1.63
N ASP A 128 -10.99 -4.27 -2.21
CA ASP A 128 -10.16 -4.26 -3.40
C ASP A 128 -9.07 -3.20 -3.30
N GLY A 129 -8.00 -3.38 -4.07
CA GLY A 129 -6.83 -2.52 -4.09
C GLY A 129 -6.60 -1.88 -5.45
N THR A 130 -6.18 -0.61 -5.42
CA THR A 130 -5.75 0.08 -6.63
C THR A 130 -4.49 0.89 -6.39
N LYS A 131 -3.72 1.12 -7.47
CA LYS A 131 -2.49 1.91 -7.41
C LYS A 131 -2.76 3.30 -7.96
N ILE A 132 -2.39 4.32 -7.18
CA ILE A 132 -2.54 5.74 -7.56
C ILE A 132 -1.17 6.41 -7.49
N GLU A 133 -0.87 7.24 -8.50
CA GLU A 133 0.41 7.93 -8.61
C GLU A 133 0.60 8.93 -7.46
N ALA A 134 1.80 8.95 -6.89
CA ALA A 134 2.19 9.90 -5.86
C ALA A 134 2.55 11.26 -6.47
N ASN A 135 2.43 12.32 -5.68
CA ASN A 135 2.94 13.65 -6.04
C ASN A 135 4.47 13.67 -5.95
N ALA A 136 5.12 12.93 -6.82
CA ALA A 136 6.56 12.74 -6.80
C ALA A 136 7.18 12.77 -8.20
N ASN A 137 8.47 13.11 -8.26
CA ASN A 137 9.20 13.06 -9.51
C ASN A 137 9.51 11.61 -9.89
N LYS A 138 9.05 11.19 -11.06
CA LYS A 138 9.23 9.83 -11.58
C LYS A 138 10.67 9.46 -11.91
N TYR A 139 11.56 10.44 -12.07
CA TYR A 139 12.99 10.23 -12.37
C TYR A 139 13.89 10.32 -11.13
N SER A 140 13.35 10.67 -9.98
CA SER A 140 14.10 10.88 -8.74
C SER A 140 13.83 9.75 -7.75
N PHE A 141 14.56 8.66 -7.89
CA PHE A 141 14.36 7.41 -7.15
C PHE A 141 15.62 6.88 -6.49
N VAL A 142 15.42 6.03 -5.50
CA VAL A 142 16.46 5.22 -4.84
C VAL A 142 16.03 3.76 -4.88
N TRP A 143 16.92 2.90 -5.36
CA TRP A 143 16.73 1.44 -5.35
C TRP A 143 17.57 0.81 -4.24
N LYS A 144 16.96 0.10 -3.30
CA LYS A 144 17.63 -0.55 -2.16
C LYS A 144 18.80 -1.42 -2.60
N LYS A 145 18.57 -2.31 -3.58
CA LYS A 145 19.59 -3.23 -4.12
C LYS A 145 20.77 -2.49 -4.76
N ALA A 146 20.50 -1.40 -5.49
CA ALA A 146 21.57 -0.59 -6.10
C ALA A 146 22.35 0.19 -5.05
N THR A 147 21.68 0.71 -4.02
CA THR A 147 22.33 1.42 -2.90
C THR A 147 23.19 0.46 -2.08
N ALA A 148 22.71 -0.76 -1.79
CA ALA A 148 23.50 -1.79 -1.14
C ALA A 148 24.80 -2.09 -1.92
N LYS A 149 24.70 -2.34 -3.24
CA LYS A 149 25.89 -2.54 -4.09
C LYS A 149 26.86 -1.34 -4.09
N LYS A 150 26.33 -0.10 -4.04
CA LYS A 150 27.19 1.11 -3.92
C LYS A 150 27.87 1.18 -2.56
N THR A 151 27.18 0.77 -1.49
CA THR A 151 27.76 0.67 -0.15
C THR A 151 28.90 -0.32 -0.12
N ASP A 152 28.69 -1.54 -0.66
CA ASP A 152 29.73 -2.57 -0.70
C ASP A 152 30.97 -2.11 -1.49
N LYS A 153 30.76 -1.48 -2.66
CA LYS A 153 31.85 -0.89 -3.45
C LYS A 153 32.61 0.20 -2.69
N LEU A 154 31.88 1.07 -1.95
CA LEU A 154 32.51 2.12 -1.16
C LEU A 154 33.33 1.53 -0.01
N LEU A 155 32.79 0.54 0.70
CA LEU A 155 33.49 -0.13 1.79
C LEU A 155 34.75 -0.85 1.29
N LYS A 156 34.66 -1.59 0.18
CA LYS A 156 35.80 -2.24 -0.47
C LYS A 156 36.89 -1.23 -0.82
N ARG A 157 36.54 -0.12 -1.43
CA ARG A 157 37.46 0.97 -1.75
C ARG A 157 38.12 1.56 -0.50
N ILE A 158 37.36 1.74 0.58
CA ILE A 158 37.94 2.24 1.86
C ILE A 158 38.96 1.25 2.40
N HIS A 159 38.69 -0.05 2.39
CA HIS A 159 39.63 -1.08 2.83
C HIS A 159 40.91 -1.13 2.00
N GLU A 160 40.81 -0.92 0.70
CA GLU A 160 41.96 -0.93 -0.23
C GLU A 160 42.83 0.32 -0.11
N GLU A 161 42.22 1.51 -0.09
CA GLU A 161 42.95 2.79 -0.16
C GLU A 161 43.37 3.37 1.21
N LEU A 162 42.56 3.15 2.28
CA LEU A 162 42.76 3.79 3.57
C LEU A 162 44.09 3.43 4.24
N PRO A 163 44.58 2.18 4.24
CA PRO A 163 45.85 1.80 4.88
C PRO A 163 47.01 2.59 4.30
N ALA A 164 47.12 2.70 2.99
CA ALA A 164 48.19 3.43 2.30
C ALA A 164 48.14 4.92 2.61
N LYS A 165 46.95 5.54 2.59
CA LYS A 165 46.75 6.95 2.94
C LYS A 165 47.07 7.27 4.40
N LEU A 166 46.76 6.37 5.33
CA LEU A 166 47.11 6.52 6.74
C LEU A 166 48.62 6.41 6.97
N LYS A 167 49.29 5.50 6.24
CA LYS A 167 50.76 5.36 6.30
C LYS A 167 51.45 6.60 5.78
N GLU A 168 50.98 7.23 4.70
CA GLU A 168 51.53 8.45 4.12
C GLU A 168 51.54 9.64 5.12
N VAL A 169 50.54 9.71 6.01
CA VAL A 169 50.43 10.79 7.02
C VAL A 169 50.85 10.38 8.45
N GLY A 170 51.34 9.15 8.65
CA GLY A 170 51.82 8.65 9.93
C GLY A 170 50.72 8.46 10.99
N ILE A 171 49.45 8.30 10.59
CA ILE A 171 48.34 8.10 11.52
C ILE A 171 48.06 6.60 11.70
N ARG A 172 48.14 6.10 12.92
CA ARG A 172 47.74 4.73 13.27
C ARG A 172 46.27 4.66 13.60
N PHE A 173 45.51 3.83 12.83
CA PHE A 173 44.08 3.60 13.04
C PHE A 173 43.74 2.13 12.74
N TYR A 174 43.00 1.50 13.66
CA TYR A 174 42.49 0.13 13.43
C TYR A 174 41.31 0.17 12.48
N ILE A 175 41.40 -0.55 11.38
CA ILE A 175 40.36 -0.69 10.35
C ILE A 175 39.65 -2.00 10.61
N PRO A 176 38.40 -1.98 11.14
CA PRO A 176 37.64 -3.20 11.35
C PRO A 176 37.15 -3.78 10.03
N GLU A 177 36.90 -5.10 9.96
CA GLU A 177 36.37 -5.77 8.79
C GLU A 177 35.07 -5.12 8.29
N LYS A 178 34.17 -4.72 9.20
CA LYS A 178 32.95 -3.96 8.87
C LYS A 178 33.08 -2.51 9.36
N ILE A 179 33.44 -1.62 8.44
CA ILE A 179 33.54 -0.19 8.72
C ILE A 179 32.14 0.43 8.74
N ALA A 180 31.78 1.07 9.85
CA ALA A 180 30.54 1.82 9.98
C ALA A 180 30.81 3.34 10.05
N VAL A 181 29.75 4.14 9.93
CA VAL A 181 29.79 5.61 10.05
C VAL A 181 30.53 6.07 11.32
N ARG A 182 30.36 5.33 12.44
CA ARG A 182 30.97 5.66 13.73
C ARG A 182 32.51 5.62 13.67
N GLN A 183 33.11 4.62 13.01
CA GLN A 183 34.54 4.49 12.85
C GLN A 183 35.13 5.61 12.01
N LEU A 184 34.49 5.91 10.84
CA LEU A 184 34.94 7.03 10.02
C LEU A 184 34.81 8.39 10.72
N LYS A 185 33.80 8.60 11.57
CA LYS A 185 33.69 9.80 12.40
C LYS A 185 34.83 9.90 13.42
N LYS A 186 35.21 8.77 14.04
CA LYS A 186 36.37 8.75 14.97
C LYS A 186 37.66 9.07 14.24
N LEU A 187 37.89 8.48 13.07
CA LEU A 187 39.05 8.75 12.26
C LEU A 187 39.10 10.22 11.80
N ARG A 188 37.99 10.75 11.30
CA ARG A 188 37.82 12.15 10.95
C ARG A 188 38.25 13.06 12.10
N LYS A 189 37.74 12.83 13.32
CA LYS A 189 38.09 13.62 14.51
C LYS A 189 39.60 13.59 14.79
N ARG A 190 40.25 12.43 14.64
CA ARG A 190 41.71 12.32 14.83
C ARG A 190 42.51 13.09 13.77
N ILE A 191 42.06 13.03 12.50
CA ILE A 191 42.74 13.75 11.41
C ILE A 191 42.67 15.26 11.64
N TYR A 192 41.47 15.79 11.96
CA TYR A 192 41.31 17.22 12.22
C TYR A 192 42.06 17.68 13.47
N ALA A 193 42.06 16.91 14.54
CA ALA A 193 42.87 17.21 15.74
C ALA A 193 44.39 17.26 15.43
N ARG A 194 44.86 16.42 14.50
CA ARG A 194 46.24 16.47 14.04
C ARG A 194 46.54 17.69 13.18
N ILE A 195 45.60 18.06 12.27
CA ILE A 195 45.71 19.29 11.47
C ILE A 195 45.80 20.52 12.37
N ASP A 196 44.97 20.59 13.42
CA ASP A 196 44.95 21.71 14.37
C ASP A 196 46.24 21.73 15.20
N ALA A 197 46.69 20.58 15.69
CA ALA A 197 47.92 20.46 16.51
C ALA A 197 49.19 20.84 15.71
N ASP A 198 49.25 20.50 14.43
CA ASP A 198 50.38 20.80 13.56
C ASP A 198 50.28 22.21 12.92
N GLY A 199 49.25 23.01 13.25
CA GLY A 199 49.02 24.35 12.72
C GLY A 199 48.86 24.41 11.19
N ILE A 200 48.32 23.34 10.56
CA ILE A 200 48.23 23.20 9.11
C ILE A 200 47.09 24.06 8.57
N VAL A 201 47.43 25.04 7.75
CA VAL A 201 46.45 25.87 7.05
C VAL A 201 45.88 25.11 5.83
N LEU A 202 44.59 24.85 5.86
CA LEU A 202 43.90 24.18 4.76
C LEU A 202 43.76 25.12 3.53
N VAL A 203 44.24 24.67 2.38
CA VAL A 203 44.22 25.46 1.14
C VAL A 203 43.04 25.03 0.28
N SER A 204 42.38 26.03 -0.34
CA SER A 204 41.27 25.82 -1.28
C SER A 204 41.54 26.54 -2.61
N GLY A 205 40.93 26.05 -3.70
CA GLY A 205 41.05 26.63 -5.03
C GLY A 205 41.94 25.85 -6.02
N LYS A 206 41.84 26.19 -7.30
CA LYS A 206 42.63 25.59 -8.39
C LYS A 206 44.09 26.03 -8.27
N GLY A 207 45.02 25.13 -8.56
CA GLY A 207 46.46 25.43 -8.59
C GLY A 207 47.20 25.37 -7.25
N LYS A 208 46.52 25.28 -6.12
CA LYS A 208 47.18 25.16 -4.80
C LYS A 208 47.50 23.69 -4.48
N ARG A 209 48.78 23.43 -4.12
CA ARG A 209 49.23 22.08 -3.72
C ARG A 209 48.74 21.73 -2.33
N LYS A 210 47.86 20.74 -2.21
CA LYS A 210 47.32 20.25 -0.93
C LYS A 210 48.31 19.29 -0.26
N MET A 211 48.46 19.42 1.05
CA MET A 211 49.25 18.48 1.85
C MET A 211 48.55 17.07 1.87
N PRO A 212 49.32 15.98 2.06
CA PRO A 212 48.77 14.62 2.15
C PRO A 212 47.64 14.48 3.17
N ILE A 213 47.79 15.09 4.35
CA ILE A 213 46.79 15.04 5.42
C ILE A 213 45.49 15.77 5.04
N GLN A 214 45.58 16.86 4.28
CA GLN A 214 44.39 17.54 3.74
C GLN A 214 43.69 16.68 2.71
N ARG A 215 44.44 16.03 1.80
CA ARG A 215 43.86 15.09 0.82
C ARG A 215 43.15 13.92 1.53
N LEU A 216 43.74 13.40 2.61
CA LEU A 216 43.12 12.36 3.43
C LEU A 216 41.84 12.87 4.12
N SER A 217 41.84 14.07 4.71
CA SER A 217 40.66 14.63 5.40
C SER A 217 39.50 14.81 4.44
N GLU A 218 39.75 15.40 3.27
CA GLU A 218 38.73 15.60 2.20
C GLU A 218 38.19 14.25 1.69
N TRP A 219 39.06 13.25 1.50
CA TRP A 219 38.65 11.93 1.06
C TRP A 219 37.79 11.21 2.13
N ILE A 220 38.15 11.31 3.41
CA ILE A 220 37.36 10.77 4.53
C ILE A 220 36.01 11.48 4.61
N ASP A 221 35.95 12.80 4.44
CA ASP A 221 34.70 13.55 4.44
C ASP A 221 33.77 13.11 3.33
N GLN A 222 34.31 12.89 2.12
CA GLN A 222 33.55 12.37 0.98
C GLN A 222 33.02 10.95 1.25
N CYS A 223 33.87 10.05 1.78
CA CYS A 223 33.48 8.69 2.11
C CYS A 223 32.40 8.67 3.21
N LEU A 224 32.58 9.50 4.24
CA LEU A 224 31.64 9.63 5.33
C LEU A 224 30.27 10.19 4.87
N ALA A 225 30.27 11.21 4.02
CA ALA A 225 29.06 11.78 3.44
C ALA A 225 28.29 10.74 2.64
N LYS A 226 28.98 9.99 1.75
CA LYS A 226 28.37 8.92 0.95
C LYS A 226 27.85 7.78 1.83
N LEU A 227 28.62 7.33 2.81
CA LEU A 227 28.21 6.23 3.68
C LEU A 227 26.99 6.61 4.54
N LYS A 228 26.95 7.83 5.07
CA LYS A 228 25.78 8.38 5.77
C LYS A 228 24.55 8.41 4.86
N GLN A 229 24.70 8.90 3.62
CA GLN A 229 23.61 8.97 2.65
C GLN A 229 23.08 7.57 2.34
N TYR A 230 23.95 6.61 2.02
CA TYR A 230 23.55 5.24 1.69
C TYR A 230 22.88 4.53 2.88
N THR A 231 23.40 4.72 4.10
CA THR A 231 22.78 4.18 5.31
C THR A 231 21.38 4.76 5.53
N LYS A 232 21.22 6.08 5.35
CA LYS A 232 19.94 6.76 5.43
C LYS A 232 18.96 6.23 4.36
N ASP A 233 19.43 6.09 3.12
CA ASP A 233 18.61 5.61 2.00
C ASP A 233 18.12 4.17 2.24
N ILE A 234 18.98 3.28 2.75
CA ILE A 234 18.61 1.90 3.09
C ILE A 234 17.59 1.89 4.24
N HIS A 235 17.77 2.76 5.24
CA HIS A 235 16.84 2.88 6.36
C HIS A 235 15.45 3.37 5.90
N ILE A 236 15.38 4.38 5.02
CA ILE A 236 14.12 4.87 4.44
C ILE A 236 13.44 3.79 3.61
N CYS A 237 14.20 2.97 2.88
CA CYS A 237 13.62 1.83 2.15
C CYS A 237 12.90 0.85 3.08
N GLY A 238 13.43 0.58 4.28
CA GLY A 238 12.89 -0.46 5.17
C GLY A 238 12.75 -1.79 4.43
N ASN A 239 11.56 -2.37 4.42
CA ASN A 239 11.25 -3.61 3.68
C ASN A 239 10.97 -3.39 2.19
N ARG A 240 10.81 -2.15 1.75
CA ARG A 240 10.51 -1.80 0.35
C ARG A 240 11.76 -1.91 -0.53
N ASN A 241 11.55 -2.13 -1.83
CA ASN A 241 12.64 -2.19 -2.82
C ASN A 241 13.13 -0.81 -3.28
N SER A 242 12.31 0.23 -3.11
CA SER A 242 12.60 1.58 -3.61
C SER A 242 11.79 2.64 -2.87
N PHE A 243 12.20 3.89 -2.99
CA PHE A 243 11.41 5.06 -2.62
C PHE A 243 11.72 6.24 -3.57
N SER A 244 10.81 7.24 -3.60
CA SER A 244 11.05 8.50 -4.31
C SER A 244 11.76 9.50 -3.40
N LYS A 245 12.76 10.23 -3.93
CA LYS A 245 13.46 11.29 -3.17
C LYS A 245 12.57 12.47 -2.82
N THR A 246 11.50 12.69 -3.58
CA THR A 246 10.55 13.79 -3.37
C THR A 246 9.37 13.42 -2.48
N ASP A 247 9.10 12.12 -2.33
CA ASP A 247 8.10 11.56 -1.42
C ASP A 247 8.61 10.21 -0.89
N HIS A 248 9.16 10.22 0.31
CA HIS A 248 9.84 9.05 0.89
C HIS A 248 8.92 7.86 1.15
N ASP A 249 7.63 8.09 1.29
CA ASP A 249 6.65 7.02 1.52
C ASP A 249 6.16 6.38 0.21
N ALA A 250 6.32 7.07 -0.92
CA ALA A 250 5.94 6.53 -2.22
C ALA A 250 6.93 5.46 -2.71
N THR A 251 6.40 4.34 -3.17
CA THR A 251 7.16 3.22 -3.72
C THR A 251 6.97 3.14 -5.22
N PHE A 252 8.04 2.77 -5.95
CA PHE A 252 7.94 2.57 -7.40
C PHE A 252 7.23 1.25 -7.71
N MET A 253 6.13 1.33 -8.44
CA MET A 253 5.27 0.20 -8.78
C MET A 253 4.69 0.33 -10.20
N HIS A 254 4.28 -0.79 -10.78
CA HIS A 254 3.52 -0.78 -12.02
C HIS A 254 2.11 -0.25 -11.75
N MET A 255 1.68 0.74 -12.56
CA MET A 255 0.30 1.20 -12.54
C MET A 255 -0.58 0.26 -13.38
N LYS A 256 -1.82 0.01 -12.95
CA LYS A 256 -2.79 -0.79 -13.75
C LYS A 256 -3.06 -0.14 -15.13
N GLU A 257 -3.01 1.18 -15.19
CA GLU A 257 -3.26 1.99 -16.38
C GLU A 257 -1.94 2.45 -17.02
N ASP A 258 -1.20 1.52 -17.59
CA ASP A 258 -0.06 1.84 -18.44
C ASP A 258 -0.52 1.87 -19.89
N TYR A 259 -1.06 3.01 -20.33
CA TYR A 259 -1.55 3.21 -21.70
C TYR A 259 -0.46 3.00 -22.76
N MET A 260 0.78 3.25 -22.40
CA MET A 260 1.94 3.06 -23.30
C MET A 260 2.43 1.61 -23.31
N ARG A 261 1.95 0.76 -22.41
CA ARG A 261 2.36 -0.65 -22.21
C ARG A 261 3.88 -0.84 -22.19
N ASN A 262 4.61 0.18 -21.74
CA ASN A 262 6.08 0.18 -21.70
C ASN A 262 6.63 -0.36 -20.38
N GLY A 263 5.78 -0.79 -19.45
CA GLY A 263 6.17 -1.33 -18.15
C GLY A 263 6.80 -0.30 -17.21
N GLN A 264 6.63 1.02 -17.48
CA GLN A 264 7.25 2.06 -16.69
C GLN A 264 6.77 2.03 -15.24
N LEU A 265 7.72 1.95 -14.31
CA LEU A 265 7.44 2.10 -12.90
C LEU A 265 7.23 3.57 -12.55
N LYS A 266 6.17 3.86 -11.80
CA LYS A 266 5.88 5.19 -11.27
C LYS A 266 5.84 5.16 -9.75
N PRO A 267 6.25 6.28 -9.07
CA PRO A 267 6.05 6.38 -7.62
C PRO A 267 4.55 6.42 -7.32
N GLY A 268 4.10 5.61 -6.41
CA GLY A 268 2.69 5.50 -6.08
C GLY A 268 2.42 4.91 -4.72
N TYR A 269 1.14 4.87 -4.40
CA TYR A 269 0.57 4.26 -3.22
C TYR A 269 -0.39 3.15 -3.62
N ASN A 270 -0.44 2.11 -2.82
CA ASN A 270 -1.46 1.08 -2.90
C ASN A 270 -2.63 1.48 -1.99
N VAL A 271 -3.78 1.75 -2.61
CA VAL A 271 -5.01 2.20 -1.95
C VAL A 271 -5.96 1.03 -1.88
N ASN A 272 -6.23 0.54 -0.68
CA ASN A 272 -7.19 -0.52 -0.42
C ASN A 272 -8.47 0.11 0.13
N VAL A 273 -9.62 -0.31 -0.38
CA VAL A 273 -10.93 0.23 0.00
C VAL A 273 -11.87 -0.91 0.38
N ALA A 274 -12.57 -0.75 1.47
CA ALA A 274 -13.63 -1.64 1.91
C ALA A 274 -15.00 -1.01 1.63
N THR A 275 -15.86 -1.73 0.92
CA THR A 275 -17.19 -1.28 0.49
C THR A 275 -18.25 -2.20 1.04
N CYS A 276 -19.32 -1.65 1.61
CA CYS A 276 -20.53 -2.37 2.01
C CYS A 276 -21.75 -1.63 1.44
N SER A 277 -22.67 -2.34 0.81
CA SER A 277 -23.92 -1.75 0.27
C SER A 277 -23.68 -0.53 -0.64
N ASP A 278 -22.61 -0.57 -1.44
CA ASP A 278 -22.08 0.51 -2.31
C ASP A 278 -21.36 1.66 -1.56
N PHE A 279 -21.38 1.70 -0.23
CA PHE A 279 -20.71 2.73 0.55
C PHE A 279 -19.31 2.31 0.98
N ILE A 280 -18.37 3.23 0.92
CA ILE A 280 -17.01 3.05 1.44
C ILE A 280 -17.07 3.10 2.97
N ILE A 281 -16.73 2.00 3.62
CA ILE A 281 -16.67 1.91 5.08
C ILE A 281 -15.27 2.17 5.64
N GLY A 282 -14.24 2.07 4.81
CA GLY A 282 -12.87 2.32 5.22
C GLY A 282 -11.91 2.28 4.05
N SER A 283 -10.71 2.79 4.31
CA SER A 283 -9.61 2.74 3.36
C SER A 283 -8.28 2.58 4.08
N TYR A 284 -7.34 1.89 3.45
CA TYR A 284 -5.98 1.69 3.94
C TYR A 284 -4.98 2.04 2.85
N ILE A 285 -4.13 3.03 3.13
CA ILE A 285 -3.09 3.50 2.21
C ILE A 285 -1.77 2.83 2.59
N SER A 286 -1.18 2.10 1.64
CA SER A 286 0.08 1.40 1.86
C SER A 286 1.16 1.83 0.89
N SER A 287 2.39 1.86 1.39
CA SER A 287 3.61 1.94 0.58
C SER A 287 4.02 0.58 -0.01
N ASP A 288 3.40 -0.52 0.43
CA ASP A 288 3.64 -1.84 -0.14
C ASP A 288 2.88 -1.98 -1.47
N ARG A 289 3.57 -2.49 -2.47
CA ARG A 289 3.02 -2.74 -3.81
C ARG A 289 2.16 -4.01 -3.88
N ASN A 290 2.25 -4.89 -2.88
CA ASN A 290 1.56 -6.17 -2.83
C ASN A 290 0.35 -6.09 -1.89
N ASP A 291 -0.80 -6.54 -2.35
CA ASP A 291 -2.06 -6.52 -1.61
C ASP A 291 -2.06 -7.53 -0.45
N VAL A 292 -1.29 -8.62 -0.58
CA VAL A 292 -1.15 -9.67 0.45
C VAL A 292 -0.85 -9.11 1.84
N HIS A 293 0.04 -8.12 1.93
CA HIS A 293 0.49 -7.57 3.20
C HIS A 293 -0.42 -6.45 3.76
N THR A 294 -1.43 -6.05 2.99
CA THR A 294 -2.31 -4.93 3.37
C THR A 294 -3.58 -5.38 4.07
N LEU A 295 -3.99 -6.64 3.90
CA LEU A 295 -5.28 -7.13 4.40
C LEU A 295 -5.35 -7.11 5.93
N ILE A 296 -4.39 -7.72 6.62
CA ILE A 296 -4.38 -7.81 8.08
C ILE A 296 -4.36 -6.41 8.73
N PRO A 297 -3.42 -5.50 8.40
CA PRO A 297 -3.45 -4.15 8.96
C PRO A 297 -4.73 -3.39 8.66
N PHE A 298 -5.35 -3.62 7.52
CA PHE A 298 -6.61 -3.00 7.17
C PHE A 298 -7.78 -3.56 7.99
N MET A 299 -7.81 -4.87 8.18
CA MET A 299 -8.82 -5.50 9.05
C MET A 299 -8.71 -5.03 10.50
N GLU A 300 -7.49 -4.92 11.04
CA GLU A 300 -7.26 -4.35 12.37
C GLU A 300 -7.78 -2.91 12.49
N GLN A 301 -7.54 -2.08 11.45
CA GLN A 301 -8.09 -0.73 11.40
C GLN A 301 -9.62 -0.73 11.38
N LEU A 302 -10.25 -1.58 10.56
CA LEU A 302 -11.72 -1.68 10.48
C LEU A 302 -12.31 -2.16 11.80
N ARG A 303 -11.73 -3.17 12.44
CA ARG A 303 -12.17 -3.66 13.77
C ARG A 303 -12.10 -2.56 14.84
N LYS A 304 -11.01 -1.77 14.83
CA LYS A 304 -10.88 -0.62 15.73
C LYS A 304 -11.94 0.45 15.47
N ASN A 305 -12.19 0.76 14.20
CA ASN A 305 -13.14 1.80 13.79
C ASN A 305 -14.59 1.42 14.12
N TYR A 306 -14.92 0.13 14.03
CA TYR A 306 -16.28 -0.38 14.24
C TYR A 306 -16.38 -1.31 15.46
N ALA A 307 -15.63 -1.00 16.53
CA ALA A 307 -15.68 -1.76 17.78
C ALA A 307 -17.12 -1.94 18.28
N GLY A 308 -17.50 -3.20 18.57
CA GLY A 308 -18.88 -3.57 18.95
C GLY A 308 -19.83 -3.82 17.77
N ARG A 309 -19.36 -3.68 16.50
CA ARG A 309 -20.11 -4.06 15.30
C ARG A 309 -19.23 -4.97 14.45
N ASN A 310 -19.70 -6.18 14.17
CA ASN A 310 -18.92 -7.16 13.40
C ASN A 310 -19.21 -7.05 11.91
N ILE A 311 -18.15 -7.12 11.09
CA ILE A 311 -18.27 -7.37 9.67
C ILE A 311 -18.40 -8.88 9.49
N GLY A 312 -19.55 -9.36 9.02
CA GLY A 312 -19.85 -10.79 8.95
C GLY A 312 -18.97 -11.53 7.93
N SER A 313 -18.78 -10.98 6.75
CA SER A 313 -17.96 -11.58 5.69
C SER A 313 -17.04 -10.55 5.05
N VAL A 314 -15.82 -10.97 4.72
CA VAL A 314 -14.86 -10.18 3.94
C VAL A 314 -14.55 -10.89 2.64
N VAL A 315 -14.74 -10.20 1.53
CA VAL A 315 -14.56 -10.75 0.18
C VAL A 315 -13.45 -10.00 -0.54
N VAL A 316 -12.41 -10.73 -0.93
CA VAL A 316 -11.22 -10.16 -1.56
C VAL A 316 -10.85 -10.90 -2.85
N ASP A 317 -9.99 -10.31 -3.67
CA ASP A 317 -9.47 -10.98 -4.87
C ASP A 317 -8.30 -11.92 -4.56
N SER A 318 -7.79 -12.61 -5.59
CA SER A 318 -6.66 -13.53 -5.48
C SER A 318 -5.34 -12.87 -5.08
N GLY A 319 -5.21 -11.56 -5.24
CA GLY A 319 -4.03 -10.79 -4.85
C GLY A 319 -3.79 -10.74 -3.34
N TYR A 320 -4.83 -11.04 -2.55
CA TYR A 320 -4.76 -11.10 -1.09
C TYR A 320 -4.54 -12.52 -0.54
N GLU A 321 -4.46 -13.55 -1.39
CA GLU A 321 -4.29 -14.92 -0.93
C GLU A 321 -2.91 -15.15 -0.31
N SER A 322 -2.88 -15.56 0.96
CA SER A 322 -1.69 -16.03 1.65
C SER A 322 -2.05 -16.93 2.84
N GLU A 323 -1.11 -17.79 3.24
CA GLU A 323 -1.27 -18.62 4.44
C GLU A 323 -1.45 -17.77 5.69
N GLU A 324 -0.75 -16.65 5.78
CA GLU A 324 -0.83 -15.70 6.88
C GLU A 324 -2.22 -15.08 7.01
N ASN A 325 -2.80 -14.63 5.88
CA ASN A 325 -4.16 -14.09 5.87
C ASN A 325 -5.19 -15.15 6.28
N TYR A 326 -5.06 -16.39 5.78
CA TYR A 326 -5.93 -17.48 6.22
C TYR A 326 -5.86 -17.71 7.74
N CYS A 327 -4.64 -17.81 8.30
CA CYS A 327 -4.44 -18.02 9.74
C CYS A 327 -5.00 -16.87 10.57
N TRP A 328 -4.89 -15.63 10.09
CA TRP A 328 -5.46 -14.48 10.78
C TRP A 328 -6.98 -14.59 10.89
N PHE A 329 -7.68 -14.96 9.81
CA PHE A 329 -9.13 -15.14 9.82
C PHE A 329 -9.58 -16.39 10.60
N GLU A 330 -8.78 -17.45 10.62
CA GLU A 330 -9.02 -18.62 11.50
C GLU A 330 -8.97 -18.24 12.99
N ALA A 331 -8.09 -17.29 13.35
CA ALA A 331 -8.01 -16.74 14.71
C ALA A 331 -9.13 -15.71 15.02
N HIS A 332 -9.89 -15.28 14.01
CA HIS A 332 -10.98 -14.30 14.13
C HIS A 332 -12.27 -14.80 13.48
N PRO A 333 -12.88 -15.86 14.04
CA PRO A 333 -14.01 -16.57 13.43
C PRO A 333 -15.29 -15.73 13.34
N GLU A 334 -15.37 -14.59 14.03
CA GLU A 334 -16.47 -13.63 13.93
C GLU A 334 -16.58 -12.97 12.55
N THR A 335 -15.54 -13.08 11.70
CA THR A 335 -15.52 -12.56 10.34
C THR A 335 -15.10 -13.66 9.36
N GLU A 336 -15.97 -14.02 8.45
CA GLU A 336 -15.69 -15.02 7.42
C GLU A 336 -14.87 -14.45 6.25
N LEU A 337 -13.77 -15.10 5.86
CA LEU A 337 -13.02 -14.76 4.66
C LEU A 337 -13.57 -15.49 3.43
N TYR A 338 -13.67 -14.77 2.32
CA TYR A 338 -13.87 -15.28 0.97
C TYR A 338 -12.79 -14.72 0.06
N VAL A 339 -11.81 -15.54 -0.30
CA VAL A 339 -10.72 -15.15 -1.22
C VAL A 339 -10.63 -16.15 -2.36
N LYS A 340 -10.55 -15.65 -3.59
CA LYS A 340 -10.38 -16.50 -4.76
C LYS A 340 -8.95 -17.06 -4.76
N PRO A 341 -8.74 -18.40 -4.70
CA PRO A 341 -7.41 -18.96 -4.83
C PRO A 341 -6.71 -18.54 -6.11
N SER A 342 -5.42 -18.27 -6.03
CA SER A 342 -4.64 -17.72 -7.16
C SER A 342 -4.58 -18.65 -8.39
N ASN A 343 -4.81 -19.94 -8.19
CA ASN A 343 -4.86 -20.96 -9.26
C ASN A 343 -6.29 -21.30 -9.73
N HIS A 344 -7.33 -20.74 -9.14
CA HIS A 344 -8.74 -21.07 -9.42
C HIS A 344 -9.08 -21.04 -10.92
N GLU A 345 -8.71 -19.98 -11.66
CA GLU A 345 -8.93 -19.92 -13.10
C GLU A 345 -7.97 -20.80 -13.89
N ALA A 346 -6.71 -20.84 -13.45
CA ALA A 346 -5.67 -21.60 -14.14
C ALA A 346 -5.98 -23.10 -14.21
N VAL A 347 -6.55 -23.67 -13.14
CA VAL A 347 -6.94 -25.10 -13.06
C VAL A 347 -7.98 -25.45 -14.13
N LYS A 348 -8.79 -24.52 -14.61
CA LYS A 348 -9.78 -24.74 -15.68
C LYS A 348 -9.13 -24.98 -17.06
N HIS A 349 -7.92 -24.48 -17.27
CA HIS A 349 -7.22 -24.60 -18.54
C HIS A 349 -6.51 -25.95 -18.71
N ARG A 350 -6.65 -26.56 -19.89
CA ARG A 350 -5.98 -27.84 -20.24
C ARG A 350 -4.47 -27.78 -19.99
N LYS A 351 -3.81 -26.68 -20.38
CA LYS A 351 -2.36 -26.48 -20.18
C LYS A 351 -1.94 -26.60 -18.71
N TYR A 352 -2.76 -26.16 -17.77
CA TYR A 352 -2.47 -26.30 -16.34
C TYR A 352 -2.65 -27.73 -15.87
N ARG A 353 -3.73 -28.40 -16.27
CA ARG A 353 -4.06 -29.77 -15.87
C ARG A 353 -3.13 -30.83 -16.45
N THR A 354 -2.51 -30.56 -17.61
CA THR A 354 -1.55 -31.46 -18.25
C THR A 354 -0.09 -31.13 -17.95
N ASP A 355 0.18 -30.10 -17.14
CA ASP A 355 1.54 -29.67 -16.80
C ASP A 355 2.14 -30.59 -15.71
N ILE A 356 2.95 -31.57 -16.13
CA ILE A 356 3.58 -32.55 -15.25
C ILE A 356 4.58 -31.93 -14.25
N SER A 357 5.00 -30.69 -14.47
CA SER A 357 5.91 -30.00 -13.55
C SER A 357 5.22 -29.51 -12.28
N ARG A 358 3.88 -29.49 -12.25
CA ARG A 358 3.09 -28.97 -11.14
C ARG A 358 2.79 -30.04 -10.11
N ARG A 359 2.97 -29.67 -8.84
CA ARG A 359 2.64 -30.52 -7.70
C ARG A 359 1.15 -30.93 -7.70
N GLU A 360 0.26 -30.01 -8.06
CA GLU A 360 -1.19 -30.22 -8.08
C GLU A 360 -1.62 -31.33 -9.04
N ASN A 361 -0.78 -31.69 -10.00
CA ASN A 361 -1.01 -32.76 -10.97
C ASN A 361 -0.27 -34.07 -10.63
N MET A 362 0.35 -34.15 -9.44
CA MET A 362 1.00 -35.34 -8.92
C MET A 362 0.07 -36.06 -7.95
N ALA A 363 0.01 -37.38 -8.02
CA ALA A 363 -0.71 -38.17 -7.03
C ALA A 363 -0.01 -38.04 -5.66
N TYR A 364 -0.80 -37.80 -4.60
CA TYR A 364 -0.31 -37.74 -3.23
C TYR A 364 -0.88 -38.91 -2.43
N ASP A 365 -0.01 -39.69 -1.83
CA ASP A 365 -0.38 -40.72 -0.88
C ASP A 365 -0.22 -40.18 0.56
N ALA A 366 -1.33 -40.11 1.27
CA ALA A 366 -1.36 -39.62 2.64
C ALA A 366 -0.81 -40.61 3.66
N GLN A 367 -0.81 -41.95 3.36
CA GLN A 367 -0.33 -42.98 4.27
C GLN A 367 1.19 -42.98 4.32
N THR A 368 1.82 -42.90 3.16
CA THR A 368 3.28 -42.89 3.03
C THR A 368 3.89 -41.49 3.03
N ASP A 369 3.08 -40.44 3.01
CA ASP A 369 3.49 -39.06 2.87
C ASP A 369 4.41 -38.82 1.67
N THR A 370 4.03 -39.35 0.47
CA THR A 370 4.81 -39.27 -0.76
C THR A 370 3.99 -38.70 -1.91
N TYR A 371 4.69 -38.12 -2.89
CA TYR A 371 4.12 -37.75 -4.18
C TYR A 371 4.64 -38.64 -5.28
N THR A 372 3.80 -38.99 -6.25
CA THR A 372 4.20 -39.76 -7.44
C THR A 372 4.30 -38.81 -8.63
N CYS A 373 5.46 -38.77 -9.29
CA CYS A 373 5.66 -37.96 -10.49
C CYS A 373 5.05 -38.63 -11.74
N ALA A 374 4.98 -37.88 -12.86
CA ALA A 374 4.40 -38.37 -14.12
C ALA A 374 5.12 -39.58 -14.72
N ASN A 375 6.34 -39.90 -14.28
CA ASN A 375 7.09 -41.12 -14.67
C ASN A 375 6.98 -42.25 -13.62
N GLY A 376 6.00 -42.17 -12.70
CA GLY A 376 5.77 -43.21 -11.69
C GLY A 376 6.80 -43.25 -10.55
N LYS A 377 7.74 -42.32 -10.48
CA LYS A 377 8.76 -42.25 -9.42
C LYS A 377 8.25 -41.47 -8.19
N LEU A 378 8.69 -41.92 -7.02
CA LEU A 378 8.26 -41.31 -5.74
C LEU A 378 9.13 -40.10 -5.37
N LEU A 379 8.47 -39.06 -4.90
CA LEU A 379 9.11 -37.96 -4.20
C LEU A 379 8.88 -38.20 -2.70
N GLN A 380 9.97 -38.45 -1.99
CA GLN A 380 9.94 -38.69 -0.54
C GLN A 380 10.16 -37.41 0.24
N ARG A 381 9.57 -37.32 1.41
CA ARG A 381 9.80 -36.18 2.32
C ARG A 381 11.21 -36.28 2.89
N THR A 382 12.07 -35.30 2.58
CA THR A 382 13.46 -35.26 3.05
C THR A 382 13.65 -34.37 4.26
N GLN A 383 12.96 -33.25 4.34
CA GLN A 383 13.12 -32.29 5.45
C GLN A 383 11.87 -31.41 5.63
N GLU A 384 11.81 -30.73 6.76
CA GLU A 384 10.85 -29.67 7.03
C GLU A 384 11.61 -28.35 7.25
N LYS A 385 11.25 -27.33 6.50
CA LYS A 385 11.81 -25.98 6.64
C LYS A 385 10.82 -25.10 7.37
N LYS A 386 11.25 -24.52 8.48
CA LYS A 386 10.48 -23.52 9.21
C LYS A 386 10.99 -22.13 8.83
N THR A 387 10.10 -21.27 8.41
CA THR A 387 10.36 -19.87 8.09
C THR A 387 9.37 -18.99 8.81
N HIS A 388 9.73 -17.74 9.09
CA HIS A 388 8.83 -16.78 9.71
C HIS A 388 8.48 -15.68 8.72
N THR A 389 7.21 -15.28 8.69
CA THR A 389 6.77 -14.08 7.96
C THR A 389 7.29 -12.83 8.64
N ALA A 390 7.11 -11.68 8.00
CA ALA A 390 7.48 -10.39 8.60
C ALA A 390 6.69 -10.07 9.88
N SER A 391 5.49 -10.63 10.04
CA SER A 391 4.65 -10.52 11.25
C SER A 391 5.00 -11.53 12.34
N GLY A 392 5.93 -12.48 12.07
CA GLY A 392 6.35 -13.52 13.02
C GLY A 392 5.60 -14.84 12.92
N LEU A 393 4.65 -15.01 12.00
CA LEU A 393 3.97 -16.30 11.81
C LEU A 393 4.97 -17.36 11.31
N GLU A 394 5.04 -18.49 12.02
CA GLU A 394 5.81 -19.66 11.58
C GLU A 394 5.08 -20.40 10.43
N ILE A 395 5.79 -20.58 9.32
CA ILE A 395 5.36 -21.38 8.17
C ILE A 395 6.22 -22.62 8.09
N ALA A 396 5.61 -23.79 8.26
CA ALA A 396 6.25 -25.09 8.09
C ALA A 396 6.08 -25.58 6.65
N THR A 397 7.19 -25.78 5.95
CA THR A 397 7.21 -26.24 4.56
C THR A 397 7.90 -27.58 4.48
N SER A 398 7.17 -28.63 4.13
CA SER A 398 7.75 -29.95 3.82
C SER A 398 8.42 -29.92 2.44
N VAL A 399 9.61 -30.48 2.36
CA VAL A 399 10.38 -30.64 1.13
C VAL A 399 10.32 -32.10 0.69
N TYR A 400 9.91 -32.32 -0.55
CA TYR A 400 9.87 -33.66 -1.15
C TYR A 400 10.82 -33.69 -2.33
N GLU A 401 11.63 -34.72 -2.41
CA GLU A 401 12.67 -34.90 -3.43
C GLU A 401 12.54 -36.27 -4.11
N CYS A 402 12.76 -36.27 -5.43
CA CYS A 402 12.83 -37.49 -6.22
C CYS A 402 14.31 -37.78 -6.53
N ASN A 403 14.85 -38.87 -6.02
CA ASN A 403 16.24 -39.25 -6.23
C ASN A 403 16.47 -40.03 -7.54
N GLU A 404 15.40 -40.39 -8.27
CA GLU A 404 15.44 -41.21 -9.48
C GLU A 404 15.14 -40.38 -10.74
N CYS A 405 15.77 -39.21 -10.88
CA CYS A 405 15.59 -38.35 -12.05
C CYS A 405 16.65 -38.56 -13.14
N ASP A 406 17.64 -39.41 -12.92
CA ASP A 406 18.70 -39.66 -13.90
C ASP A 406 18.14 -40.51 -15.06
N GLY A 407 18.46 -40.11 -16.30
CA GLY A 407 17.95 -40.78 -17.51
C GLY A 407 16.43 -40.65 -17.73
N CYS A 408 15.72 -39.83 -16.94
CA CYS A 408 14.27 -39.68 -17.06
C CYS A 408 13.88 -38.98 -18.39
N PRO A 409 13.07 -39.61 -19.25
CA PRO A 409 12.68 -39.03 -20.55
C PRO A 409 11.78 -37.79 -20.41
N LEU A 410 11.16 -37.60 -19.24
CA LEU A 410 10.28 -36.46 -18.95
C LEU A 410 10.98 -35.31 -18.20
N LYS A 411 12.29 -35.41 -17.95
CA LYS A 411 13.07 -34.50 -17.09
C LYS A 411 12.96 -33.05 -17.52
N GLU A 412 13.08 -32.77 -18.81
CA GLU A 412 12.98 -31.44 -19.40
C GLU A 412 11.62 -30.77 -19.16
N LYS A 413 10.52 -31.54 -19.30
CA LYS A 413 9.16 -31.07 -19.07
C LYS A 413 8.79 -30.96 -17.58
N CYS A 414 9.44 -31.78 -16.74
CA CYS A 414 9.18 -31.90 -15.31
C CYS A 414 9.96 -30.86 -14.49
N ILE A 415 11.22 -30.60 -14.81
CA ILE A 415 12.11 -29.68 -14.07
C ILE A 415 12.27 -28.39 -14.84
N ARG A 416 11.58 -27.36 -14.39
CA ARG A 416 11.67 -26.03 -15.02
C ARG A 416 13.03 -25.38 -14.77
N ALA A 417 13.59 -24.74 -15.81
CA ALA A 417 14.79 -23.92 -15.72
C ALA A 417 14.48 -22.61 -14.98
N CYS A 418 14.37 -22.64 -13.66
CA CYS A 418 14.07 -21.47 -12.86
C CYS A 418 15.30 -21.08 -12.02
N GLY A 419 16.16 -20.19 -12.56
CA GLY A 419 17.22 -19.52 -11.81
C GLY A 419 18.37 -20.39 -11.28
N SER A 420 18.37 -21.69 -11.54
CA SER A 420 19.46 -22.59 -11.13
C SER A 420 20.65 -22.46 -12.08
N LYS A 421 21.86 -22.40 -11.52
CA LYS A 421 23.12 -22.42 -12.27
C LYS A 421 23.59 -23.85 -12.64
N LYS A 422 22.96 -24.88 -12.03
CA LYS A 422 23.31 -26.29 -12.32
C LYS A 422 22.74 -26.70 -13.67
N PRO A 423 23.47 -27.50 -14.48
CA PRO A 423 22.94 -28.10 -15.70
C PRO A 423 21.74 -29.01 -15.40
N LEU A 424 20.88 -29.25 -16.38
CA LEU A 424 19.63 -30.01 -16.18
C LEU A 424 19.89 -31.44 -15.71
N GLU A 425 20.97 -32.04 -16.19
CA GLU A 425 21.37 -33.41 -15.89
C GLU A 425 21.60 -33.62 -14.39
N GLU A 426 22.14 -32.62 -13.70
CA GLU A 426 22.44 -32.64 -12.26
C GLU A 426 21.26 -32.26 -11.38
N ARG A 427 20.08 -31.97 -11.94
CA ARG A 427 18.94 -31.55 -11.17
C ARG A 427 17.99 -32.68 -10.89
N TYR A 428 17.44 -32.66 -9.69
CA TYR A 428 16.38 -33.56 -9.25
C TYR A 428 15.09 -32.79 -9.06
N LYS A 429 13.95 -33.49 -9.14
CA LYS A 429 12.64 -32.85 -8.88
C LYS A 429 12.48 -32.62 -7.39
N VAL A 430 12.31 -31.35 -7.00
CA VAL A 430 12.03 -30.93 -5.63
C VAL A 430 10.76 -30.12 -5.61
N ILE A 431 9.87 -30.41 -4.66
CA ILE A 431 8.67 -29.62 -4.42
C ILE A 431 8.61 -29.17 -2.95
N TYR A 432 8.08 -27.99 -2.75
CA TYR A 432 7.90 -27.35 -1.44
C TYR A 432 6.41 -27.26 -1.14
N VAL A 433 5.97 -27.81 0.00
CA VAL A 433 4.56 -27.94 0.35
C VAL A 433 4.30 -27.44 1.77
N SER A 434 3.56 -26.35 1.93
CA SER A 434 2.88 -26.08 3.18
C SER A 434 1.57 -26.87 3.20
N LYS A 435 1.50 -27.90 4.06
CA LYS A 435 0.29 -28.73 4.20
C LYS A 435 -0.88 -27.94 4.77
N ARG A 436 -0.60 -26.97 5.66
CA ARG A 436 -1.60 -26.05 6.20
C ARG A 436 -2.20 -25.21 5.10
N PHE A 437 -1.36 -24.54 4.30
CA PHE A 437 -1.84 -23.70 3.20
C PHE A 437 -2.61 -24.49 2.14
N ALA A 438 -2.20 -25.73 1.85
CA ALA A 438 -2.90 -26.60 0.91
C ALA A 438 -4.34 -26.93 1.40
N ARG A 439 -4.48 -27.28 2.69
CA ARG A 439 -5.81 -27.53 3.31
C ARG A 439 -6.69 -26.28 3.33
N GLN A 440 -6.12 -25.13 3.73
CA GLN A 440 -6.82 -23.84 3.75
C GLN A 440 -7.33 -23.47 2.36
N ARG A 441 -6.50 -23.64 1.32
CA ARG A 441 -6.86 -23.38 -0.08
C ARG A 441 -7.98 -24.30 -0.57
N GLN A 442 -7.94 -25.59 -0.23
CA GLN A 442 -8.98 -26.55 -0.57
C GLN A 442 -10.32 -26.21 0.09
N ALA A 443 -10.31 -25.87 1.38
CA ALA A 443 -11.49 -25.42 2.11
C ALA A 443 -12.06 -24.12 1.50
N MET A 444 -11.20 -23.19 1.13
CA MET A 444 -11.61 -21.94 0.51
C MET A 444 -12.21 -22.15 -0.89
N GLU A 445 -11.66 -23.08 -1.70
CA GLU A 445 -12.22 -23.44 -3.00
C GLU A 445 -13.65 -23.97 -2.89
N ALA A 446 -13.91 -24.84 -1.91
CA ALA A 446 -15.27 -25.32 -1.62
C ALA A 446 -16.19 -24.17 -1.16
N LYS A 447 -15.67 -23.28 -0.30
CA LYS A 447 -16.43 -22.13 0.23
C LYS A 447 -16.82 -21.13 -0.85
N ILE A 448 -15.92 -20.75 -1.75
CA ILE A 448 -16.21 -19.81 -2.84
C ILE A 448 -17.08 -20.40 -3.95
N SER A 449 -17.15 -21.73 -4.04
CA SER A 449 -18.00 -22.46 -4.98
C SER A 449 -19.42 -22.69 -4.47
N SER A 450 -19.67 -22.42 -3.19
CA SER A 450 -21.02 -22.48 -2.61
C SER A 450 -21.93 -21.39 -3.20
N PRO A 451 -23.27 -21.54 -3.15
CA PRO A 451 -24.19 -20.50 -3.60
C PRO A 451 -23.91 -19.13 -2.97
N LYS A 452 -23.68 -19.08 -1.65
CA LYS A 452 -23.29 -17.85 -0.93
C LYS A 452 -21.96 -17.30 -1.47
N GLY A 453 -20.95 -18.14 -1.66
CA GLY A 453 -19.64 -17.73 -2.18
C GLY A 453 -19.73 -17.18 -3.61
N CYS A 454 -20.52 -17.78 -4.48
CA CYS A 454 -20.77 -17.29 -5.83
C CYS A 454 -21.44 -15.91 -5.83
N LEU A 455 -22.50 -15.73 -5.02
CA LEU A 455 -23.19 -14.44 -4.87
C LEU A 455 -22.25 -13.34 -4.36
N LEU A 456 -21.45 -13.64 -3.34
CA LEU A 456 -20.50 -12.70 -2.75
C LEU A 456 -19.41 -12.29 -3.77
N ARG A 457 -18.90 -13.22 -4.56
CA ARG A 457 -17.89 -12.92 -5.60
C ARG A 457 -18.44 -11.99 -6.69
N VAL A 458 -19.69 -12.22 -7.14
CA VAL A 458 -20.35 -11.34 -8.11
C VAL A 458 -20.52 -9.93 -7.51
N ASN A 459 -20.98 -9.85 -6.26
CA ASN A 459 -21.13 -8.56 -5.58
C ASN A 459 -19.79 -7.82 -5.40
N ARG A 460 -18.66 -8.52 -5.22
CA ARG A 460 -17.35 -7.89 -5.18
C ARG A 460 -17.05 -7.10 -6.45
N SER A 461 -17.25 -7.71 -7.62
CA SER A 461 -17.03 -7.01 -8.90
C SER A 461 -17.93 -5.79 -9.04
N ILE A 462 -19.20 -5.90 -8.66
CA ILE A 462 -20.15 -4.78 -8.79
C ILE A 462 -19.81 -3.64 -7.84
N GLN A 463 -19.53 -3.92 -6.56
CA GLN A 463 -19.42 -2.90 -5.52
C GLN A 463 -18.01 -2.33 -5.38
N ALA A 464 -16.97 -3.17 -5.46
CA ALA A 464 -15.60 -2.70 -5.27
C ALA A 464 -15.03 -2.01 -6.52
N GLU A 465 -15.22 -2.60 -7.71
CA GLU A 465 -14.70 -2.04 -8.96
C GLU A 465 -15.39 -0.73 -9.35
N GLY A 466 -16.70 -0.59 -9.07
CA GLY A 466 -17.47 0.62 -9.35
C GLY A 466 -16.92 1.87 -8.68
N ASN A 467 -16.50 1.79 -7.42
CA ASN A 467 -15.91 2.91 -6.70
C ASN A 467 -14.59 3.39 -7.32
N PHE A 468 -13.73 2.46 -7.76
CA PHE A 468 -12.47 2.84 -8.40
C PHE A 468 -12.67 3.40 -9.82
N ALA A 469 -13.63 2.87 -10.57
CA ALA A 469 -13.99 3.41 -11.88
C ALA A 469 -14.43 4.87 -11.75
N TYR A 470 -15.31 5.17 -10.79
CA TYR A 470 -15.77 6.53 -10.55
C TYR A 470 -14.60 7.49 -10.22
N VAL A 471 -13.70 7.11 -9.28
CA VAL A 471 -12.55 7.94 -8.91
C VAL A 471 -11.62 8.19 -10.09
N LYS A 472 -11.31 7.15 -10.87
CA LYS A 472 -10.29 7.23 -11.92
C LYS A 472 -10.82 7.74 -13.26
N GLN A 473 -12.04 7.36 -13.64
CA GLN A 473 -12.63 7.71 -14.94
C GLN A 473 -13.49 8.96 -14.82
N ASP A 474 -14.45 8.96 -13.88
CA ASP A 474 -15.38 10.08 -13.76
C ASP A 474 -14.73 11.30 -13.11
N LEU A 475 -13.93 11.12 -12.04
CA LEU A 475 -13.23 12.22 -11.38
C LEU A 475 -11.85 12.51 -11.98
N ASP A 476 -11.33 11.68 -12.90
CA ASP A 476 -9.98 11.75 -13.49
C ASP A 476 -8.86 11.88 -12.44
N PHE A 477 -9.08 11.28 -11.26
CA PHE A 477 -8.11 11.33 -10.17
C PHE A 477 -7.06 10.23 -10.34
N ARG A 478 -5.93 10.60 -10.93
CA ARG A 478 -4.82 9.68 -11.23
C ARG A 478 -3.62 9.89 -10.33
N ARG A 479 -3.54 11.04 -9.66
CA ARG A 479 -2.37 11.44 -8.87
C ARG A 479 -2.78 12.23 -7.64
N PHE A 480 -2.17 11.89 -6.49
CA PHE A 480 -2.36 12.63 -5.26
C PHE A 480 -1.80 14.05 -5.33
N LEU A 481 -2.40 14.95 -4.57
CA LEU A 481 -1.91 16.33 -4.38
C LEU A 481 -0.92 16.40 -3.20
N LEU A 482 -1.14 15.59 -2.18
CA LEU A 482 -0.33 15.55 -0.97
C LEU A 482 0.78 14.50 -1.05
N ARG A 483 1.71 14.53 -0.09
CA ARG A 483 2.86 13.62 0.03
C ARG A 483 2.91 13.02 1.43
N GLY A 484 3.38 11.78 1.51
CA GLY A 484 3.48 11.01 2.74
C GLY A 484 2.18 10.28 3.10
N ASN A 485 2.29 9.05 3.62
CA ASN A 485 1.18 8.14 3.88
C ASN A 485 0.02 8.80 4.63
N MET A 486 0.30 9.51 5.73
CA MET A 486 -0.72 10.12 6.58
C MET A 486 -1.56 11.18 5.84
N LYS A 487 -0.89 12.03 5.06
CA LYS A 487 -1.58 13.11 4.33
C LYS A 487 -2.32 12.58 3.11
N VAL A 488 -1.75 11.58 2.43
CA VAL A 488 -2.38 10.88 1.32
C VAL A 488 -3.62 10.13 1.81
N ALA A 489 -3.56 9.51 2.99
CA ALA A 489 -4.72 8.88 3.61
C ALA A 489 -5.82 9.91 3.94
N ALA A 490 -5.46 11.06 4.49
CA ALA A 490 -6.42 12.15 4.75
C ALA A 490 -7.06 12.69 3.45
N GLU A 491 -6.27 12.80 2.37
CA GLU A 491 -6.78 13.19 1.06
C GLU A 491 -7.76 12.14 0.50
N TRP A 492 -7.45 10.84 0.64
CA TRP A 492 -8.35 9.78 0.20
C TRP A 492 -9.67 9.74 0.97
N LEU A 493 -9.67 10.12 2.25
CA LEU A 493 -10.89 10.21 3.05
C LEU A 493 -11.87 11.28 2.53
N LEU A 494 -11.38 12.36 1.91
CA LEU A 494 -12.24 13.32 1.22
C LEU A 494 -13.00 12.68 0.04
N PHE A 495 -12.33 11.82 -0.73
CA PHE A 495 -12.99 11.03 -1.77
C PHE A 495 -14.02 10.07 -1.17
N SER A 496 -13.68 9.37 -0.10
CA SER A 496 -14.59 8.42 0.54
C SER A 496 -15.87 9.09 1.04
N LEU A 497 -15.75 10.27 1.65
CA LEU A 497 -16.90 11.08 2.09
C LEU A 497 -17.72 11.57 0.87
N ALA A 498 -17.05 12.13 -0.14
CA ALA A 498 -17.71 12.64 -1.34
C ALA A 498 -18.49 11.53 -2.07
N LEU A 499 -17.88 10.36 -2.27
CA LEU A 499 -18.51 9.22 -2.93
C LEU A 499 -19.70 8.70 -2.12
N ASN A 500 -19.56 8.56 -0.81
CA ASN A 500 -20.66 8.08 0.03
C ASN A 500 -21.87 9.02 -0.03
N ILE A 501 -21.65 10.33 -0.01
CA ILE A 501 -22.74 11.31 -0.12
C ILE A 501 -23.35 11.29 -1.52
N LEU A 502 -22.56 11.15 -2.57
CA LEU A 502 -23.07 10.99 -3.94
C LEU A 502 -23.89 9.70 -4.10
N HIS A 503 -23.40 8.57 -3.60
CA HIS A 503 -24.13 7.31 -3.62
C HIS A 503 -25.44 7.40 -2.85
N LEU A 504 -25.42 8.04 -1.67
CA LEU A 504 -26.64 8.30 -0.91
C LEU A 504 -27.62 9.15 -1.72
N HIS A 505 -27.14 10.24 -2.33
CA HIS A 505 -27.96 11.09 -3.19
C HIS A 505 -28.59 10.31 -4.35
N HIS A 506 -27.80 9.52 -5.09
CA HIS A 506 -28.30 8.70 -6.18
C HIS A 506 -29.31 7.63 -5.72
N LYS A 507 -29.08 6.98 -4.56
CA LYS A 507 -30.03 6.02 -3.99
C LYS A 507 -31.36 6.69 -3.63
N ILE A 508 -31.33 7.91 -3.08
CA ILE A 508 -32.54 8.71 -2.78
C ILE A 508 -33.29 9.07 -4.07
N GLN A 509 -32.59 9.63 -5.07
CA GLN A 509 -33.22 10.04 -6.33
C GLN A 509 -33.85 8.85 -7.09
N ASN A 510 -33.18 7.69 -7.07
CA ASN A 510 -33.65 6.48 -7.74
C ASN A 510 -34.60 5.63 -6.87
N ARG A 511 -34.94 6.05 -5.66
CA ARG A 511 -35.77 5.31 -4.70
C ARG A 511 -35.25 3.89 -4.40
N ARG A 512 -33.91 3.69 -4.39
CA ARG A 512 -33.23 2.41 -4.16
C ARG A 512 -32.54 2.37 -2.80
N LEU A 513 -33.30 2.64 -1.75
CA LEU A 513 -32.81 2.73 -0.36
C LEU A 513 -32.67 1.34 0.31
N GLY A 514 -32.08 0.36 -0.38
CA GLY A 514 -31.80 -0.97 0.18
C GLY A 514 -30.34 -1.14 0.59
N SER A 515 -30.09 -1.98 1.58
CA SER A 515 -28.77 -2.36 2.09
C SER A 515 -28.32 -3.78 1.70
N GLY A 516 -29.20 -4.56 1.02
CA GLY A 516 -28.93 -5.95 0.67
C GLY A 516 -27.89 -6.14 -0.44
N LEU A 517 -27.46 -7.40 -0.60
CA LEU A 517 -26.64 -7.84 -1.71
C LEU A 517 -27.43 -7.71 -3.04
N LYS A 518 -26.74 -7.35 -4.11
CA LYS A 518 -27.34 -7.32 -5.45
C LYS A 518 -27.45 -8.74 -5.96
N ILE A 519 -28.68 -9.17 -6.27
CA ILE A 519 -28.97 -10.48 -6.85
C ILE A 519 -29.05 -10.29 -8.37
N PRO A 520 -28.09 -10.81 -9.17
CA PRO A 520 -28.19 -10.77 -10.62
C PRO A 520 -29.39 -11.59 -11.13
N SER A 521 -30.01 -11.18 -12.23
CA SER A 521 -31.12 -11.90 -12.84
C SER A 521 -30.81 -13.35 -13.26
N SER A 522 -29.53 -13.68 -13.39
CA SER A 522 -29.02 -15.03 -13.67
C SER A 522 -28.91 -15.94 -12.46
N PHE A 523 -29.18 -15.44 -11.24
CA PHE A 523 -29.13 -16.25 -10.02
C PHE A 523 -30.45 -16.95 -9.75
N PRO A 524 -30.45 -18.19 -9.25
CA PRO A 524 -31.68 -18.90 -8.90
C PRO A 524 -32.50 -18.11 -7.87
N ALA A 525 -33.80 -18.00 -8.09
CA ALA A 525 -34.71 -17.44 -7.09
C ALA A 525 -34.76 -18.38 -5.89
N GLY A 526 -34.31 -17.92 -4.72
CA GLY A 526 -34.37 -18.71 -3.48
C GLY A 526 -33.12 -18.70 -2.59
N LEU A 527 -32.19 -17.77 -2.80
CA LEU A 527 -31.04 -17.54 -1.89
C LEU A 527 -31.27 -16.33 -0.99
#